data_7d3a40dd2fb94359ecd95e17677977c5
#
_entry.id   7d3a40dd2fb94359ecd95e17677977c5
#
_cell.length_a   1.000
_cell.length_b   1.000
_cell.length_c   1.000
_cell.angle_alpha   90.00
_cell.angle_beta   90.00
_cell.angle_gamma   90.00
#
_symmetry.space_group_name_H-M   'P 1'
#
loop_
_entity.id
_entity.type
_entity.pdbx_description
1 polymer ?
#
loop_
_entity_poly.entity_id
_entity_poly.type
_entity_poly.pdbx_seq_one_letter_code
_entity_poly.pdbx_strand_id
1 'polypeptide(L)'
;MVIETRLAQRALERLGAYASAALLSGLCVLSGCADHTPYQPLVMHSPGPEALAQTTKDADGAWPEAQWFASFHDRQLDALVAQALAGNPDIQIAGARIAEAQSQLERFASGTGLTGTATAAAYKARFPAVDGAASVNVDGTTVPIDLFSDPWVSPGSVIVGANYELDLWGKNRALTEALVSARDAARVDAQQARLTLTTSLVTLYGRLAYAYARRDLIEARRHEAEQLDTIRRTREARGIDNTYSTQQEQIEQAVLRMEWQTIDDSITQTQLQIGALTGAGPERGLSLQRPTLADTDALSVPANLPLELLGRRPDIVAARLRVQAATVKIDATRAEFYPNINLSAGGGLSSLSLGSLFSSASAFFAIGPAVSLPIFERGQLRSQLHGDFAQADETIALYNKTLDGALAEVARSIATMRNLTVLIGEQQRVVSAREQMIAVAIERQRRGLIPQADVLAQHDMKLDEQLRLLELEAQRRDAGIALIRALGGGFDEANQAGAAAASPVVLPAATGQPANQNSPESQRDTRSSINPSSS
;
A
#
# COMPACT_ATOMS: atom_id res chain seq x y z
N MET A 1 40.23 -48.69 -51.36
CA MET A 1 40.48 -47.91 -50.12
C MET A 1 40.58 -46.39 -50.33
N VAL A 2 41.19 -45.85 -51.42
CA VAL A 2 41.27 -44.39 -51.64
C VAL A 2 39.97 -43.78 -52.20
N ILE A 3 39.10 -44.55 -52.83
CA ILE A 3 37.83 -44.08 -53.44
C ILE A 3 36.72 -43.97 -52.35
N GLU A 4 36.69 -44.88 -51.39
CA GLU A 4 35.69 -44.87 -50.32
C GLU A 4 35.90 -43.69 -49.31
N THR A 5 37.14 -43.31 -49.03
CA THR A 5 37.44 -42.17 -48.18
C THR A 5 37.03 -40.83 -48.79
N ARG A 6 37.11 -40.68 -50.11
CA ARG A 6 36.67 -39.46 -50.82
C ARG A 6 35.13 -39.35 -50.93
N LEU A 7 34.40 -40.47 -50.97
CA LEU A 7 32.93 -40.47 -50.96
C LEU A 7 32.41 -40.14 -49.56
N ALA A 8 33.00 -40.65 -48.48
CA ALA A 8 32.65 -40.34 -47.11
C ALA A 8 32.93 -38.86 -46.78
N GLN A 9 34.06 -38.31 -47.26
CA GLN A 9 34.38 -36.89 -47.05
C GLN A 9 33.42 -35.95 -47.77
N ARG A 10 33.03 -36.26 -49.01
CA ARG A 10 31.97 -35.49 -49.76
C ARG A 10 30.60 -35.62 -49.15
N ALA A 11 30.25 -36.73 -48.51
CA ALA A 11 29.01 -36.90 -47.78
C ALA A 11 28.98 -36.05 -46.50
N LEU A 12 30.11 -35.98 -45.77
CA LEU A 12 30.25 -35.14 -44.59
C LEU A 12 30.24 -33.63 -44.94
N GLU A 13 30.87 -33.22 -46.05
CA GLU A 13 30.82 -31.82 -46.52
C GLU A 13 29.40 -31.42 -46.98
N ARG A 14 28.66 -32.32 -47.64
CA ARG A 14 27.23 -32.08 -48.01
C ARG A 14 26.34 -32.02 -46.77
N LEU A 15 26.50 -32.89 -45.78
CA LEU A 15 25.77 -32.85 -44.51
C LEU A 15 26.08 -31.55 -43.75
N GLY A 16 27.32 -31.08 -43.75
CA GLY A 16 27.67 -29.77 -43.16
C GLY A 16 27.05 -28.60 -43.90
N ALA A 17 26.99 -28.63 -45.24
CA ALA A 17 26.34 -27.60 -46.04
C ALA A 17 24.82 -27.57 -45.88
N TYR A 18 24.16 -28.74 -45.80
CA TYR A 18 22.71 -28.82 -45.51
C TYR A 18 22.38 -28.39 -44.08
N ALA A 19 23.20 -28.72 -43.10
CA ALA A 19 23.06 -28.26 -41.72
C ALA A 19 23.25 -26.72 -41.60
N SER A 20 24.21 -26.14 -42.32
CA SER A 20 24.42 -24.69 -42.37
C SER A 20 23.27 -23.97 -43.12
N ALA A 21 22.76 -24.53 -44.21
CA ALA A 21 21.62 -23.96 -44.93
C ALA A 21 20.31 -24.07 -44.13
N ALA A 22 20.11 -25.16 -43.40
CA ALA A 22 18.97 -25.31 -42.48
C ALA A 22 19.06 -24.35 -41.28
N LEU A 23 20.26 -24.12 -40.76
CA LEU A 23 20.48 -23.11 -39.71
C LEU A 23 20.25 -21.67 -40.23
N LEU A 24 20.74 -21.32 -41.42
CA LEU A 24 20.50 -20.00 -42.03
C LEU A 24 19.00 -19.77 -42.39
N SER A 25 18.32 -20.76 -42.92
CA SER A 25 16.87 -20.66 -43.21
C SER A 25 16.06 -20.61 -41.90
N GLY A 26 16.46 -21.33 -40.86
CA GLY A 26 15.94 -21.20 -39.50
C GLY A 26 16.08 -19.79 -38.91
N LEU A 27 17.24 -19.16 -39.08
CA LEU A 27 17.48 -17.78 -38.66
C LEU A 27 16.58 -16.75 -39.40
N CYS A 28 16.34 -16.93 -40.71
CA CYS A 28 15.48 -16.04 -41.47
C CYS A 28 13.99 -16.18 -41.11
N VAL A 29 13.54 -17.35 -40.66
CA VAL A 29 12.17 -17.56 -40.17
C VAL A 29 12.01 -16.93 -38.77
N LEU A 30 13.06 -16.92 -37.95
CA LEU A 30 13.08 -16.32 -36.61
C LEU A 30 12.92 -14.79 -36.65
N SER A 31 13.52 -14.12 -37.63
CA SER A 31 13.44 -12.65 -37.76
C SER A 31 12.08 -12.14 -38.26
N GLY A 32 11.28 -12.97 -38.90
CA GLY A 32 9.94 -12.60 -39.41
C GLY A 32 8.82 -12.68 -38.39
N CYS A 33 9.11 -13.08 -37.13
CA CYS A 33 8.09 -13.30 -36.11
C CYS A 33 7.95 -12.15 -35.11
N ALA A 34 8.95 -11.26 -35.00
CA ALA A 34 8.91 -10.16 -34.05
C ALA A 34 7.83 -9.12 -34.43
N ASP A 35 7.01 -8.75 -33.49
CA ASP A 35 6.08 -7.63 -33.65
C ASP A 35 6.79 -6.34 -33.25
N HIS A 36 6.98 -5.45 -34.23
CA HIS A 36 7.59 -4.14 -34.06
C HIS A 36 6.56 -3.02 -34.01
N THR A 37 5.34 -3.31 -33.57
CA THR A 37 4.31 -2.25 -33.40
C THR A 37 4.90 -1.13 -32.53
N PRO A 38 5.04 0.10 -33.07
CA PRO A 38 5.61 1.21 -32.31
C PRO A 38 4.64 1.60 -31.20
N TYR A 39 5.15 1.62 -29.97
CA TYR A 39 4.43 2.18 -28.83
C TYR A 39 4.92 3.60 -28.58
N GLN A 40 3.99 4.54 -28.54
CA GLN A 40 4.26 5.91 -28.12
C GLN A 40 3.56 6.13 -26.77
N PRO A 41 4.31 6.00 -25.66
CA PRO A 41 3.73 6.18 -24.33
C PRO A 41 3.24 7.61 -24.12
N LEU A 42 2.22 7.77 -23.27
CA LEU A 42 1.86 9.08 -22.75
C LEU A 42 3.09 9.74 -22.10
N VAL A 43 3.12 11.07 -22.15
CA VAL A 43 4.23 11.83 -21.56
C VAL A 43 4.06 11.86 -20.03
N MET A 44 5.08 11.45 -19.32
CA MET A 44 5.16 11.66 -17.87
C MET A 44 5.42 13.14 -17.58
N HIS A 45 4.60 13.74 -16.73
CA HIS A 45 4.81 15.12 -16.29
C HIS A 45 6.08 15.22 -15.44
N SER A 46 6.81 16.29 -15.61
CA SER A 46 7.89 16.71 -14.74
C SER A 46 7.65 18.16 -14.34
N PRO A 47 7.58 18.47 -13.03
CA PRO A 47 7.31 19.84 -12.62
C PRO A 47 8.50 20.73 -12.96
N GLY A 48 8.25 21.79 -13.73
CA GLY A 48 9.23 22.84 -13.95
C GLY A 48 9.48 23.66 -12.68
N PRO A 49 10.61 24.37 -12.57
CA PRO A 49 10.90 25.22 -11.41
C PRO A 49 9.85 26.32 -11.19
N GLU A 50 9.12 26.71 -12.23
CA GLU A 50 8.04 27.69 -12.18
C GLU A 50 6.72 27.15 -11.59
N ALA A 51 6.54 25.84 -11.46
CA ALA A 51 5.26 25.24 -11.04
C ALA A 51 4.74 25.75 -9.68
N LEU A 52 5.63 26.17 -8.77
CA LEU A 52 5.31 26.74 -7.47
C LEU A 52 6.01 28.09 -7.20
N ALA A 53 6.65 28.70 -8.20
CA ALA A 53 7.51 29.88 -8.03
C ALA A 53 6.82 31.06 -7.30
N GLN A 54 5.54 31.34 -7.60
CA GLN A 54 4.78 32.39 -6.91
C GLN A 54 4.42 32.01 -5.47
N THR A 55 4.25 30.72 -5.21
CA THR A 55 3.85 30.22 -3.91
C THR A 55 5.04 30.08 -2.95
N THR A 56 6.26 29.89 -3.49
CA THR A 56 7.48 29.64 -2.73
C THR A 56 8.48 30.81 -2.75
N LYS A 57 8.04 32.00 -3.15
CA LYS A 57 8.92 33.18 -3.40
C LYS A 57 9.82 33.57 -2.23
N ASP A 58 9.43 33.23 -0.98
CA ASP A 58 10.16 33.54 0.24
C ASP A 58 10.48 32.25 1.04
N ALA A 59 10.58 31.11 0.35
CA ALA A 59 10.81 29.83 0.99
C ALA A 59 12.31 29.64 1.27
N ASP A 60 12.67 29.49 2.54
CA ASP A 60 14.04 29.25 3.02
C ASP A 60 14.05 28.18 4.13
N GLY A 61 13.11 27.27 4.09
CA GLY A 61 12.88 26.28 5.12
C GLY A 61 13.54 24.93 4.86
N ALA A 62 13.55 24.13 5.92
CA ALA A 62 13.98 22.74 5.88
C ALA A 62 12.81 21.80 5.58
N TRP A 63 13.12 20.62 5.02
CA TRP A 63 12.16 19.56 4.87
C TRP A 63 11.76 18.99 6.24
N PRO A 64 10.50 18.51 6.40
CA PRO A 64 10.09 17.86 7.63
C PRO A 64 10.98 16.66 7.96
N GLU A 65 11.30 16.47 9.22
CA GLU A 65 11.99 15.26 9.70
C GLU A 65 11.02 14.08 9.80
N ALA A 66 11.55 12.85 9.88
CA ALA A 66 10.73 11.64 10.00
C ALA A 66 9.88 11.62 11.29
N GLN A 67 10.36 12.27 12.36
CA GLN A 67 9.64 12.40 13.64
C GLN A 67 9.12 13.83 13.86
N TRP A 68 8.60 14.47 12.81
CA TRP A 68 8.09 15.85 12.85
C TRP A 68 7.08 16.12 13.99
N PHE A 69 6.35 15.10 14.44
CA PHE A 69 5.38 15.21 15.53
C PHE A 69 6.04 15.47 16.90
N ALA A 70 7.33 15.13 17.08
CA ALA A 70 8.07 15.41 18.28
C ALA A 70 8.25 16.92 18.53
N SER A 71 8.11 17.76 17.50
CA SER A 71 8.14 19.23 17.63
C SER A 71 6.99 19.80 18.47
N PHE A 72 5.92 19.04 18.69
CA PHE A 72 4.84 19.44 19.59
C PHE A 72 5.17 19.26 21.08
N HIS A 73 6.31 18.64 21.41
CA HIS A 73 6.84 18.45 22.77
C HIS A 73 5.85 17.80 23.76
N ASP A 74 5.01 16.89 23.26
CA ASP A 74 4.03 16.15 24.08
C ASP A 74 4.33 14.64 24.09
N ARG A 75 4.81 14.15 25.25
CA ARG A 75 5.17 12.73 25.43
C ARG A 75 3.99 11.77 25.24
N GLN A 76 2.76 12.23 25.53
CA GLN A 76 1.56 11.41 25.31
C GLN A 76 1.32 11.22 23.81
N LEU A 77 1.51 12.27 23.02
CA LEU A 77 1.42 12.20 21.56
C LEU A 77 2.48 11.24 20.99
N ASP A 78 3.72 11.34 21.42
CA ASP A 78 4.81 10.46 20.96
C ASP A 78 4.48 8.98 21.24
N ALA A 79 4.00 8.69 22.46
CA ALA A 79 3.59 7.35 22.84
C ALA A 79 2.39 6.83 22.02
N LEU A 80 1.42 7.69 21.71
CA LEU A 80 0.26 7.34 20.88
C LEU A 80 0.66 7.04 19.43
N VAL A 81 1.56 7.85 18.86
CA VAL A 81 2.08 7.59 17.51
C VAL A 81 2.82 6.26 17.46
N ALA A 82 3.69 5.99 18.42
CA ALA A 82 4.40 4.71 18.50
C ALA A 82 3.42 3.52 18.64
N GLN A 83 2.40 3.65 19.50
CA GLN A 83 1.37 2.64 19.69
C GLN A 83 0.54 2.41 18.42
N ALA A 84 0.13 3.49 17.73
CA ALA A 84 -0.62 3.40 16.48
C ALA A 84 0.19 2.72 15.37
N LEU A 85 1.45 3.08 15.19
CA LEU A 85 2.33 2.46 14.20
C LEU A 85 2.58 0.96 14.45
N ALA A 86 2.50 0.53 15.72
CA ALA A 86 2.67 -0.89 16.09
C ALA A 86 1.35 -1.69 16.02
N GLY A 87 0.21 -1.08 16.36
CA GLY A 87 -1.05 -1.78 16.59
C GLY A 87 -2.16 -1.55 15.55
N ASN A 88 -2.03 -0.53 14.70
CA ASN A 88 -3.10 -0.17 13.76
C ASN A 88 -3.27 -1.22 12.64
N PRO A 89 -4.51 -1.68 12.38
CA PRO A 89 -4.79 -2.67 11.33
C PRO A 89 -4.38 -2.23 9.91
N ASP A 90 -4.45 -0.94 9.56
CA ASP A 90 -4.06 -0.48 8.22
C ASP A 90 -2.56 -0.65 7.97
N ILE A 91 -1.74 -0.51 9.02
CA ILE A 91 -0.29 -0.80 8.94
C ILE A 91 -0.05 -2.30 8.77
N GLN A 92 -0.84 -3.15 9.46
CA GLN A 92 -0.76 -4.60 9.28
C GLN A 92 -1.18 -5.01 7.86
N ILE A 93 -2.25 -4.41 7.31
CA ILE A 93 -2.68 -4.62 5.91
C ILE A 93 -1.56 -4.21 4.94
N ALA A 94 -0.91 -3.07 5.17
CA ALA A 94 0.21 -2.63 4.35
C ALA A 94 1.39 -3.62 4.41
N GLY A 95 1.71 -4.15 5.59
CA GLY A 95 2.69 -5.22 5.77
C GLY A 95 2.34 -6.51 5.03
N ALA A 96 1.08 -6.93 5.09
CA ALA A 96 0.58 -8.10 4.37
C ALA A 96 0.68 -7.94 2.85
N ARG A 97 0.40 -6.75 2.31
CA ARG A 97 0.57 -6.44 0.87
C ARG A 97 2.04 -6.52 0.42
N ILE A 98 2.98 -6.10 1.25
CA ILE A 98 4.41 -6.28 0.97
C ILE A 98 4.76 -7.77 0.91
N ALA A 99 4.28 -8.57 1.88
CA ALA A 99 4.52 -10.01 1.91
C ALA A 99 3.88 -10.72 0.70
N GLU A 100 2.69 -10.30 0.26
CA GLU A 100 2.04 -10.80 -0.94
C GLU A 100 2.87 -10.51 -2.19
N ALA A 101 3.31 -9.26 -2.40
CA ALA A 101 4.13 -8.88 -3.54
C ALA A 101 5.48 -9.62 -3.54
N GLN A 102 6.11 -9.80 -2.37
CA GLN A 102 7.31 -10.59 -2.21
C GLN A 102 7.08 -12.07 -2.58
N SER A 103 5.98 -12.66 -2.12
CA SER A 103 5.61 -14.05 -2.46
C SER A 103 5.32 -14.24 -3.94
N GLN A 104 4.76 -13.23 -4.63
CA GLN A 104 4.56 -13.24 -6.08
C GLN A 104 5.90 -13.27 -6.82
N LEU A 105 6.86 -12.42 -6.40
CA LEU A 105 8.23 -12.40 -6.94
C LEU A 105 8.93 -13.75 -6.72
N GLU A 106 8.90 -14.30 -5.51
CA GLU A 106 9.54 -15.58 -5.18
C GLU A 106 8.92 -16.75 -5.95
N ARG A 107 7.59 -16.77 -6.08
CA ARG A 107 6.88 -17.79 -6.88
C ARG A 107 7.32 -17.75 -8.34
N PHE A 108 7.41 -16.55 -8.91
CA PHE A 108 7.86 -16.37 -10.29
C PHE A 108 9.32 -16.80 -10.44
N ALA A 109 10.21 -16.33 -9.58
CA ALA A 109 11.63 -16.69 -9.59
C ALA A 109 11.87 -18.20 -9.42
N SER A 110 11.07 -18.86 -8.58
CA SER A 110 11.13 -20.32 -8.42
C SER A 110 10.63 -21.08 -9.66
N GLY A 111 9.67 -20.50 -10.40
CA GLY A 111 9.10 -21.11 -11.61
C GLY A 111 9.96 -20.94 -12.86
N THR A 112 10.87 -19.96 -12.90
CA THR A 112 11.75 -19.65 -14.04
C THR A 112 13.10 -20.37 -13.99
N GLY A 113 13.44 -20.98 -12.87
CA GLY A 113 14.65 -21.79 -12.70
C GLY A 113 14.51 -23.21 -13.23
N LEU A 114 15.41 -24.08 -12.76
CA LEU A 114 15.31 -25.51 -13.00
C LEU A 114 14.05 -26.06 -12.29
N THR A 115 13.08 -26.52 -13.07
CA THR A 115 11.85 -27.15 -12.56
C THR A 115 11.94 -28.66 -12.67
N GLY A 116 11.60 -29.38 -11.61
CA GLY A 116 11.56 -30.83 -11.57
C GLY A 116 10.14 -31.34 -11.35
N THR A 117 9.75 -32.39 -12.08
CA THR A 117 8.47 -33.06 -11.92
C THR A 117 8.68 -34.57 -11.74
N ALA A 118 7.95 -35.19 -10.82
CA ALA A 118 7.87 -36.63 -10.70
C ALA A 118 6.41 -37.04 -10.84
N THR A 119 6.13 -37.93 -11.76
CA THR A 119 4.78 -38.43 -12.01
C THR A 119 4.77 -39.96 -11.95
N ALA A 120 3.77 -40.52 -11.27
CA ALA A 120 3.51 -41.96 -11.29
C ALA A 120 2.05 -42.15 -11.67
N ALA A 121 1.82 -43.03 -12.63
CA ALA A 121 0.47 -43.36 -13.12
C ALA A 121 0.35 -44.88 -13.33
N ALA A 122 -0.78 -45.43 -12.93
CA ALA A 122 -1.16 -46.79 -13.24
C ALA A 122 -2.68 -46.83 -13.47
N TYR A 123 -3.09 -47.40 -14.58
CA TYR A 123 -4.51 -47.52 -14.88
C TYR A 123 -4.78 -48.79 -15.69
N LYS A 124 -6.03 -49.19 -15.78
CA LYS A 124 -6.47 -50.31 -16.61
C LYS A 124 -7.30 -49.72 -17.74
N ALA A 125 -6.88 -49.96 -18.97
CA ALA A 125 -7.55 -49.48 -20.16
C ALA A 125 -7.96 -50.66 -21.05
N ARG A 126 -9.09 -50.50 -21.70
CA ARG A 126 -9.53 -51.42 -22.73
C ARG A 126 -9.42 -50.69 -24.08
N PHE A 127 -8.59 -51.24 -24.96
CA PHE A 127 -8.55 -50.75 -26.34
C PHE A 127 -9.61 -51.48 -27.17
N PRO A 128 -10.29 -50.80 -28.10
CA PRO A 128 -11.17 -51.47 -29.03
C PRO A 128 -10.34 -52.47 -29.86
N ALA A 129 -10.89 -53.65 -30.09
CA ALA A 129 -10.27 -54.61 -31.01
C ALA A 129 -10.16 -53.94 -32.39
N VAL A 130 -8.96 -53.74 -32.90
CA VAL A 130 -8.73 -53.27 -34.24
C VAL A 130 -8.76 -54.51 -35.13
N ASP A 131 -9.88 -54.72 -35.85
CA ASP A 131 -9.97 -55.75 -36.91
C ASP A 131 -9.02 -55.34 -38.05
N GLY A 132 -7.82 -55.86 -38.02
CA GLY A 132 -6.78 -55.63 -39.00
C GLY A 132 -5.42 -55.96 -38.43
N ALA A 133 -4.90 -57.11 -38.65
CA ALA A 133 -3.53 -57.45 -38.34
C ALA A 133 -2.59 -56.48 -39.09
N ALA A 134 -1.87 -55.59 -38.34
CA ALA A 134 -0.74 -54.90 -38.93
C ALA A 134 0.28 -55.97 -39.33
N SER A 135 0.58 -56.08 -40.60
CA SER A 135 1.58 -57.03 -41.09
C SER A 135 2.79 -56.25 -41.62
N VAL A 136 3.99 -56.60 -41.18
CA VAL A 136 5.22 -56.09 -41.72
C VAL A 136 5.83 -57.16 -42.63
N ASN A 137 6.17 -56.78 -43.84
CA ASN A 137 6.82 -57.68 -44.78
C ASN A 137 8.34 -57.60 -44.53
N VAL A 138 8.90 -58.70 -44.02
CA VAL A 138 10.34 -58.86 -43.82
C VAL A 138 10.82 -59.95 -44.77
N ASP A 139 11.65 -59.62 -45.74
CA ASP A 139 12.20 -60.53 -46.74
C ASP A 139 11.16 -61.41 -47.48
N GLY A 140 10.05 -60.84 -47.91
CA GLY A 140 9.02 -61.53 -48.61
C GLY A 140 8.05 -62.41 -47.78
N THR A 141 8.25 -62.43 -46.47
CA THR A 141 7.39 -63.12 -45.50
C THR A 141 6.53 -62.11 -44.75
N THR A 142 5.23 -62.21 -44.88
CA THR A 142 4.30 -61.36 -44.13
C THR A 142 4.19 -61.88 -42.70
N VAL A 143 4.74 -61.13 -41.76
CA VAL A 143 4.66 -61.43 -40.33
C VAL A 143 3.48 -60.63 -39.76
N PRO A 144 2.41 -61.26 -39.28
CA PRO A 144 1.34 -60.56 -38.61
C PRO A 144 1.86 -60.04 -37.26
N ILE A 145 1.69 -58.75 -37.00
CA ILE A 145 1.97 -58.15 -35.72
C ILE A 145 0.63 -58.05 -34.97
N ASP A 146 0.42 -58.94 -34.04
CA ASP A 146 -0.72 -58.85 -33.11
C ASP A 146 -0.31 -57.89 -31.95
N LEU A 147 -0.63 -56.64 -32.11
CA LEU A 147 -0.25 -55.61 -31.14
C LEU A 147 -1.08 -55.67 -29.85
N PHE A 148 -2.27 -56.35 -29.88
CA PHE A 148 -3.18 -56.42 -28.73
C PHE A 148 -3.98 -57.73 -28.75
N SER A 149 -3.34 -58.83 -28.41
CA SER A 149 -4.02 -60.13 -28.22
C SER A 149 -5.01 -60.12 -27.03
N ASP A 150 -4.77 -59.28 -26.04
CA ASP A 150 -5.70 -58.97 -24.95
C ASP A 150 -6.17 -57.52 -25.09
N PRO A 151 -7.49 -57.25 -25.24
CA PRO A 151 -8.00 -55.86 -25.31
C PRO A 151 -7.81 -55.08 -24.02
N TRP A 152 -7.45 -55.73 -22.92
CA TRP A 152 -7.18 -55.10 -21.64
C TRP A 152 -5.68 -54.93 -21.43
N VAL A 153 -5.23 -53.70 -21.26
CA VAL A 153 -3.85 -53.37 -20.89
C VAL A 153 -3.85 -52.69 -19.53
N SER A 154 -2.79 -52.86 -18.79
CA SER A 154 -2.59 -52.20 -17.49
C SER A 154 -1.32 -51.35 -17.55
N PRO A 155 -1.33 -50.20 -18.25
CA PRO A 155 -0.16 -49.37 -18.36
C PRO A 155 0.26 -48.81 -16.99
N GLY A 156 1.57 -48.72 -16.81
CA GLY A 156 2.17 -48.06 -15.67
C GLY A 156 3.35 -47.18 -16.10
N SER A 157 3.53 -46.06 -15.42
CA SER A 157 4.70 -45.22 -15.64
C SER A 157 5.15 -44.56 -14.32
N VAL A 158 6.44 -44.42 -14.17
CA VAL A 158 7.09 -43.60 -13.14
C VAL A 158 8.15 -42.78 -13.86
N ILE A 159 7.93 -41.46 -13.97
CA ILE A 159 8.74 -40.56 -14.77
C ILE A 159 9.21 -39.42 -13.89
N VAL A 160 10.49 -39.13 -13.95
CA VAL A 160 11.11 -37.91 -13.39
C VAL A 160 11.58 -37.05 -14.54
N GLY A 161 11.16 -35.80 -14.55
CA GLY A 161 11.52 -34.83 -15.57
C GLY A 161 12.11 -33.56 -14.94
N ALA A 162 12.97 -32.90 -15.69
CA ALA A 162 13.50 -31.60 -15.36
C ALA A 162 13.43 -30.70 -16.60
N ASN A 163 13.03 -29.44 -16.40
CA ASN A 163 12.99 -28.43 -17.45
C ASN A 163 13.68 -27.16 -16.98
N TYR A 164 14.41 -26.53 -17.91
CA TYR A 164 15.04 -25.24 -17.71
C TYR A 164 14.77 -24.34 -18.93
N GLU A 165 14.07 -23.22 -18.73
CA GLU A 165 13.82 -22.22 -19.77
C GLU A 165 15.04 -21.33 -19.95
N LEU A 166 15.59 -21.29 -21.19
CA LEU A 166 16.69 -20.40 -21.54
C LEU A 166 16.13 -19.02 -21.88
N ASP A 167 16.33 -18.05 -21.00
CA ASP A 167 15.84 -16.67 -21.17
C ASP A 167 16.70 -15.86 -22.15
N LEU A 168 16.72 -16.26 -23.41
CA LEU A 168 17.53 -15.63 -24.46
C LEU A 168 17.00 -14.26 -24.86
N TRP A 169 15.69 -14.06 -24.78
CA TRP A 169 15.01 -12.85 -25.19
C TRP A 169 14.69 -11.90 -24.03
N GLY A 170 15.01 -12.30 -22.82
CA GLY A 170 14.85 -11.48 -21.62
C GLY A 170 13.41 -11.43 -21.07
N LYS A 171 12.52 -12.33 -21.48
CA LYS A 171 11.15 -12.41 -20.97
C LYS A 171 11.11 -12.54 -19.45
N ASN A 172 11.79 -13.55 -18.91
CA ASN A 172 11.79 -13.85 -17.49
C ASN A 172 12.51 -12.77 -16.68
N ARG A 173 13.57 -12.19 -17.22
CA ARG A 173 14.29 -11.06 -16.62
C ARG A 173 13.38 -9.82 -16.54
N ALA A 174 12.69 -9.47 -17.61
CA ALA A 174 11.74 -8.34 -17.64
C ALA A 174 10.58 -8.54 -16.65
N LEU A 175 9.97 -9.72 -16.60
CA LEU A 175 8.93 -10.04 -15.63
C LEU A 175 9.43 -9.97 -14.18
N THR A 176 10.67 -10.45 -13.92
CA THR A 176 11.29 -10.32 -12.60
C THR A 176 11.46 -8.85 -12.22
N GLU A 177 11.96 -8.01 -13.12
CA GLU A 177 12.14 -6.57 -12.90
C GLU A 177 10.78 -5.87 -12.65
N ALA A 178 9.75 -6.22 -13.40
CA ALA A 178 8.40 -5.70 -13.18
C ALA A 178 7.87 -6.07 -11.79
N LEU A 179 8.07 -7.32 -11.34
CA LEU A 179 7.67 -7.79 -10.02
C LEU A 179 8.49 -7.15 -8.88
N VAL A 180 9.79 -6.91 -9.10
CA VAL A 180 10.64 -6.15 -8.17
C VAL A 180 10.10 -4.74 -8.01
N SER A 181 9.81 -4.05 -9.12
CA SER A 181 9.24 -2.69 -9.09
C SER A 181 7.86 -2.66 -8.41
N ALA A 182 7.01 -3.66 -8.64
CA ALA A 182 5.71 -3.79 -7.97
C ALA A 182 5.86 -4.02 -6.46
N ARG A 183 6.80 -4.87 -6.03
CA ARG A 183 7.12 -5.08 -4.60
C ARG A 183 7.62 -3.80 -3.95
N ASP A 184 8.51 -3.06 -4.63
CA ASP A 184 9.07 -1.83 -4.09
C ASP A 184 8.00 -0.72 -4.03
N ALA A 185 7.05 -0.67 -4.99
CA ALA A 185 5.88 0.18 -4.90
C ALA A 185 5.03 -0.15 -3.65
N ALA A 186 4.80 -1.43 -3.35
CA ALA A 186 4.07 -1.83 -2.14
C ALA A 186 4.79 -1.43 -0.83
N ARG A 187 6.13 -1.44 -0.81
CA ARG A 187 6.92 -0.95 0.33
C ARG A 187 6.75 0.56 0.53
N VAL A 188 6.75 1.31 -0.56
CA VAL A 188 6.55 2.77 -0.51
C VAL A 188 5.09 3.10 -0.14
N ASP A 189 4.10 2.33 -0.61
CA ASP A 189 2.70 2.47 -0.15
C ASP A 189 2.56 2.27 1.37
N ALA A 190 3.34 1.39 1.96
CA ALA A 190 3.35 1.23 3.42
C ALA A 190 3.89 2.48 4.14
N GLN A 191 4.83 3.22 3.54
CA GLN A 191 5.27 4.51 4.09
C GLN A 191 4.17 5.57 3.95
N GLN A 192 3.42 5.56 2.84
CA GLN A 192 2.25 6.43 2.68
C GLN A 192 1.16 6.12 3.71
N ALA A 193 0.91 4.85 4.02
CA ALA A 193 -0.02 4.46 5.07
C ALA A 193 0.43 4.96 6.46
N ARG A 194 1.73 4.84 6.78
CA ARG A 194 2.32 5.39 8.01
C ARG A 194 2.15 6.90 8.09
N LEU A 195 2.46 7.63 7.02
CA LEU A 195 2.28 9.09 6.96
C LEU A 195 0.82 9.46 7.19
N THR A 196 -0.11 8.79 6.51
CA THR A 196 -1.54 9.04 6.64
C THR A 196 -2.03 8.79 8.07
N LEU A 197 -1.63 7.67 8.69
CA LEU A 197 -1.98 7.35 10.06
C LEU A 197 -1.44 8.40 11.05
N THR A 198 -0.15 8.73 10.93
CA THR A 198 0.51 9.70 11.83
C THR A 198 -0.14 11.07 11.73
N THR A 199 -0.35 11.58 10.50
CA THR A 199 -1.00 12.90 10.30
C THR A 199 -2.45 12.91 10.80
N SER A 200 -3.20 11.84 10.58
CA SER A 200 -4.58 11.72 11.08
C SER A 200 -4.62 11.72 12.61
N LEU A 201 -3.73 10.98 13.25
CA LEU A 201 -3.64 10.91 14.71
C LEU A 201 -3.26 12.27 15.31
N VAL A 202 -2.24 12.95 14.76
CA VAL A 202 -1.79 14.27 15.24
C VAL A 202 -2.89 15.32 15.04
N THR A 203 -3.63 15.27 13.93
CA THR A 203 -4.78 16.16 13.68
C THR A 203 -5.88 15.92 14.72
N LEU A 204 -6.26 14.67 15.00
CA LEU A 204 -7.26 14.37 16.03
C LEU A 204 -6.79 14.80 17.43
N TYR A 205 -5.52 14.59 17.73
CA TYR A 205 -4.94 15.02 19.01
C TYR A 205 -4.94 16.56 19.14
N GLY A 206 -4.66 17.28 18.05
CA GLY A 206 -4.80 18.73 17.98
C GLY A 206 -6.25 19.20 18.18
N ARG A 207 -7.22 18.51 17.60
CA ARG A 207 -8.66 18.77 17.82
C ARG A 207 -9.08 18.50 19.25
N LEU A 208 -8.55 17.46 19.89
CA LEU A 208 -8.76 17.20 21.31
C LEU A 208 -8.25 18.36 22.19
N ALA A 209 -7.05 18.87 21.88
CA ALA A 209 -6.50 20.05 22.57
C ALA A 209 -7.39 21.28 22.41
N TYR A 210 -7.86 21.54 21.19
CA TYR A 210 -8.79 22.61 20.88
C TYR A 210 -10.12 22.48 21.65
N ALA A 211 -10.70 21.28 21.69
CA ALA A 211 -11.95 21.05 22.40
C ALA A 211 -11.82 21.32 23.91
N TYR A 212 -10.72 20.91 24.53
CA TYR A 212 -10.44 21.24 25.93
C TYR A 212 -10.29 22.76 26.17
N ALA A 213 -9.54 23.45 25.30
CA ALA A 213 -9.36 24.90 25.43
C ALA A 213 -10.67 25.66 25.20
N ARG A 214 -11.48 25.22 24.24
CA ARG A 214 -12.82 25.76 23.99
C ARG A 214 -13.74 25.56 25.20
N ARG A 215 -13.70 24.37 25.81
CA ARG A 215 -14.49 24.09 27.03
C ARG A 215 -14.16 25.04 28.16
N ASP A 216 -12.88 25.36 28.37
CA ASP A 216 -12.44 26.30 29.39
C ASP A 216 -12.99 27.70 29.15
N LEU A 217 -13.00 28.18 27.91
CA LEU A 217 -13.58 29.49 27.56
C LEU A 217 -15.10 29.53 27.74
N ILE A 218 -15.80 28.45 27.38
CA ILE A 218 -17.25 28.36 27.63
C ILE A 218 -17.54 28.27 29.11
N GLU A 219 -16.73 27.60 29.91
CA GLU A 219 -16.87 27.58 31.36
C GLU A 219 -16.65 28.99 31.96
N ALA A 220 -15.69 29.74 31.45
CA ALA A 220 -15.49 31.14 31.85
C ALA A 220 -16.74 31.99 31.50
N ARG A 221 -17.34 31.84 30.30
CA ARG A 221 -18.58 32.52 29.91
C ARG A 221 -19.75 32.13 30.81
N ARG A 222 -19.87 30.85 31.16
CA ARG A 222 -20.91 30.39 32.12
C ARG A 222 -20.76 31.07 33.46
N HIS A 223 -19.55 31.22 33.98
CA HIS A 223 -19.32 31.90 35.23
C HIS A 223 -19.68 33.39 35.18
N GLU A 224 -19.37 34.09 34.09
CA GLU A 224 -19.79 35.50 33.87
C GLU A 224 -21.33 35.61 33.79
N ALA A 225 -22.01 34.70 33.07
CA ALA A 225 -23.47 34.66 32.98
C ALA A 225 -24.14 34.39 34.34
N GLU A 226 -23.58 33.55 35.22
CA GLU A 226 -24.05 33.30 36.56
C GLU A 226 -23.95 34.56 37.44
N GLN A 227 -22.88 35.31 37.31
CA GLN A 227 -22.73 36.59 38.00
C GLN A 227 -23.77 37.61 37.53
N LEU A 228 -23.99 37.69 36.23
CA LEU A 228 -24.99 38.60 35.65
C LEU A 228 -26.42 38.24 36.07
N ASP A 229 -26.77 36.94 36.09
CA ASP A 229 -28.07 36.48 36.60
C ASP A 229 -28.29 36.90 38.07
N THR A 230 -27.29 36.76 38.90
CA THR A 230 -27.34 37.18 40.31
C THR A 230 -27.63 38.67 40.43
N ILE A 231 -26.98 39.50 39.61
CA ILE A 231 -27.22 40.94 39.57
C ILE A 231 -28.66 41.24 39.11
N ARG A 232 -29.12 40.62 38.03
CA ARG A 232 -30.46 40.82 37.46
C ARG A 232 -31.55 40.41 38.42
N ARG A 233 -31.47 39.25 39.06
CA ARG A 233 -32.42 38.81 40.09
C ARG A 233 -32.49 39.74 41.27
N THR A 234 -31.32 40.25 41.72
CA THR A 234 -31.27 41.21 42.82
C THR A 234 -31.97 42.52 42.45
N ARG A 235 -31.81 42.99 41.22
CA ARG A 235 -32.45 44.21 40.71
C ARG A 235 -33.95 44.01 40.51
N GLU A 236 -34.38 42.84 39.99
CA GLU A 236 -35.80 42.47 39.88
C GLU A 236 -36.46 42.44 41.26
N ALA A 237 -35.85 41.76 42.23
CA ALA A 237 -36.39 41.71 43.60
C ALA A 237 -36.53 43.08 44.26
N ARG A 238 -35.74 44.09 43.82
CA ARG A 238 -35.82 45.48 44.25
C ARG A 238 -36.76 46.35 43.40
N GLY A 239 -37.42 45.74 42.39
CA GLY A 239 -38.31 46.46 41.50
C GLY A 239 -37.61 47.41 40.51
N ILE A 240 -36.28 47.27 40.32
CA ILE A 240 -35.48 48.10 39.41
C ILE A 240 -35.52 47.56 37.99
N ASP A 241 -35.53 46.22 37.82
CA ASP A 241 -35.67 45.49 36.55
C ASP A 241 -36.98 44.71 36.50
N ASN A 242 -37.33 44.25 35.30
CA ASN A 242 -38.51 43.43 35.07
C ASN A 242 -38.12 41.97 34.80
N THR A 243 -39.10 41.07 34.83
CA THR A 243 -38.95 39.63 34.58
C THR A 243 -38.35 39.32 33.21
N TYR A 244 -38.47 40.21 32.21
CA TYR A 244 -37.93 39.99 30.86
C TYR A 244 -36.41 39.82 30.87
N SER A 245 -35.68 40.69 31.61
CA SER A 245 -34.20 40.63 31.66
C SER A 245 -33.70 39.39 32.39
N THR A 246 -34.41 38.93 33.41
CA THR A 246 -34.10 37.68 34.12
C THR A 246 -34.35 36.44 33.25
N GLN A 247 -35.47 36.43 32.49
CA GLN A 247 -35.78 35.34 31.56
C GLN A 247 -34.75 35.27 30.42
N GLN A 248 -34.30 36.40 29.87
CA GLN A 248 -33.27 36.43 28.85
C GLN A 248 -31.94 35.81 29.35
N GLU A 249 -31.56 36.12 30.59
CA GLU A 249 -30.35 35.54 31.20
C GLU A 249 -30.48 34.03 31.41
N GLN A 250 -31.67 33.54 31.79
CA GLN A 250 -31.92 32.10 31.92
C GLN A 250 -31.81 31.36 30.57
N ILE A 251 -32.24 32.02 29.46
CA ILE A 251 -32.04 31.48 28.10
C ILE A 251 -30.57 31.38 27.79
N GLU A 252 -29.79 32.46 28.02
CA GLU A 252 -28.33 32.46 27.76
C GLU A 252 -27.60 31.37 28.53
N GLN A 253 -27.89 31.22 29.83
CA GLN A 253 -27.34 30.14 30.65
C GLN A 253 -27.69 28.75 30.13
N ALA A 254 -28.95 28.57 29.63
CA ALA A 254 -29.36 27.30 29.05
C ALA A 254 -28.58 27.00 27.76
N VAL A 255 -28.37 28.01 26.90
CA VAL A 255 -27.56 27.91 25.68
C VAL A 255 -26.12 27.53 26.01
N LEU A 256 -25.48 28.22 26.95
CA LEU A 256 -24.12 27.93 27.37
C LEU A 256 -23.97 26.53 28.00
N ARG A 257 -24.96 26.03 28.75
CA ARG A 257 -24.96 24.64 29.23
C ARG A 257 -25.07 23.63 28.11
N MET A 258 -25.90 23.87 27.09
CA MET A 258 -25.99 23.00 25.91
C MET A 258 -24.68 22.99 25.12
N GLU A 259 -24.05 24.16 24.94
CA GLU A 259 -22.78 24.27 24.27
C GLU A 259 -21.68 23.52 25.02
N TRP A 260 -21.57 23.70 26.33
CA TRP A 260 -20.64 22.98 27.19
C TRP A 260 -20.80 21.46 27.05
N GLN A 261 -22.05 20.97 27.10
CA GLN A 261 -22.32 19.54 26.95
C GLN A 261 -21.94 19.02 25.56
N THR A 262 -22.17 19.81 24.51
CA THR A 262 -21.78 19.46 23.13
C THR A 262 -20.26 19.35 22.99
N ILE A 263 -19.53 20.24 23.65
CA ILE A 263 -18.07 20.19 23.66
C ILE A 263 -17.56 18.97 24.43
N ASP A 264 -18.16 18.66 25.57
CA ASP A 264 -17.78 17.50 26.39
C ASP A 264 -18.03 16.16 25.64
N ASP A 265 -19.16 16.08 24.92
CA ASP A 265 -19.41 14.96 24.01
C ASP A 265 -18.35 14.91 22.88
N SER A 266 -17.99 16.04 22.27
CA SER A 266 -16.96 16.10 21.23
C SER A 266 -15.57 15.66 21.71
N ILE A 267 -15.23 15.96 22.96
CA ILE A 267 -14.00 15.45 23.62
C ILE A 267 -14.06 13.93 23.66
N THR A 268 -15.15 13.38 24.19
CA THR A 268 -15.34 11.93 24.29
C THR A 268 -15.27 11.25 22.92
N GLN A 269 -15.98 11.77 21.92
CA GLN A 269 -15.95 11.22 20.55
C GLN A 269 -14.54 11.26 19.95
N THR A 270 -13.80 12.35 20.16
CA THR A 270 -12.42 12.48 19.66
C THR A 270 -11.48 11.49 20.36
N GLN A 271 -11.64 11.30 21.68
CA GLN A 271 -10.90 10.30 22.44
C GLN A 271 -11.15 8.89 21.91
N LEU A 272 -12.41 8.52 21.65
CA LEU A 272 -12.78 7.23 21.07
C LEU A 272 -12.16 7.02 19.68
N GLN A 273 -12.14 8.05 18.83
CA GLN A 273 -11.51 8.01 17.50
C GLN A 273 -9.99 7.80 17.61
N ILE A 274 -9.32 8.49 18.54
CA ILE A 274 -7.89 8.28 18.80
C ILE A 274 -7.64 6.85 19.28
N GLY A 275 -8.47 6.33 20.20
CA GLY A 275 -8.39 4.94 20.66
C GLY A 275 -8.50 3.94 19.51
N ALA A 276 -9.42 4.16 18.58
CA ALA A 276 -9.57 3.33 17.39
C ALA A 276 -8.32 3.35 16.49
N LEU A 277 -7.73 4.54 16.25
CA LEU A 277 -6.51 4.66 15.44
C LEU A 277 -5.28 3.98 16.08
N THR A 278 -5.21 3.87 17.39
CA THR A 278 -4.12 3.15 18.06
C THR A 278 -4.24 1.62 17.96
N GLY A 279 -5.39 1.11 17.52
CA GLY A 279 -5.68 -0.33 17.50
C GLY A 279 -5.88 -0.94 18.90
N ALA A 280 -5.86 -0.14 19.96
CA ALA A 280 -5.98 -0.61 21.35
C ALA A 280 -7.43 -0.53 21.91
N GLY A 281 -8.35 -0.08 21.07
CA GLY A 281 -9.77 -0.01 21.41
C GLY A 281 -10.19 1.27 22.15
N PRO A 282 -11.50 1.43 22.42
CA PRO A 282 -12.08 2.68 22.94
C PRO A 282 -11.58 3.05 24.34
N GLU A 283 -11.38 2.08 25.23
CA GLU A 283 -10.92 2.32 26.61
C GLU A 283 -9.56 3.06 26.63
N ARG A 284 -8.68 2.75 25.67
CA ARG A 284 -7.40 3.47 25.55
C ARG A 284 -7.61 4.94 25.22
N GLY A 285 -8.59 5.25 24.37
CA GLY A 285 -8.96 6.63 24.05
C GLY A 285 -9.48 7.39 25.25
N LEU A 286 -10.39 6.79 26.00
CA LEU A 286 -11.00 7.41 27.20
C LEU A 286 -9.99 7.65 28.33
N SER A 287 -8.86 6.91 28.35
CA SER A 287 -7.80 7.10 29.33
C SER A 287 -6.85 8.28 29.01
N LEU A 288 -7.06 8.99 27.89
CA LEU A 288 -6.23 10.11 27.49
C LEU A 288 -6.41 11.30 28.42
N GLN A 289 -5.30 11.88 28.81
CA GLN A 289 -5.29 13.13 29.54
C GLN A 289 -5.38 14.32 28.57
N ARG A 290 -5.67 15.49 29.12
CA ARG A 290 -5.68 16.74 28.36
C ARG A 290 -4.33 16.92 27.64
N PRO A 291 -4.32 17.17 26.32
CA PRO A 291 -3.11 17.47 25.57
C PRO A 291 -2.39 18.73 26.06
N THR A 292 -1.04 18.69 25.98
CA THR A 292 -0.17 19.82 26.32
C THR A 292 0.71 20.24 25.15
N LEU A 293 0.07 20.42 23.97
CA LEU A 293 0.77 20.77 22.74
C LEU A 293 1.44 22.13 22.86
N ALA A 294 2.73 22.18 22.57
CA ALA A 294 3.44 23.43 22.34
C ALA A 294 3.02 24.04 21.00
N ASP A 295 2.97 25.38 20.93
CA ASP A 295 2.85 26.04 19.63
C ASP A 295 4.12 25.76 18.83
N THR A 296 3.94 25.11 17.69
CA THR A 296 5.05 24.93 16.75
C THR A 296 5.23 26.23 15.97
N ASP A 297 6.45 26.76 15.97
CA ASP A 297 6.84 27.85 15.10
C ASP A 297 6.45 27.53 13.66
N ALA A 298 6.11 28.55 12.90
CA ALA A 298 5.61 28.41 11.54
C ALA A 298 6.52 27.47 10.74
N LEU A 299 5.95 26.32 10.29
CA LEU A 299 6.64 25.41 9.39
C LEU A 299 7.17 26.21 8.21
N SER A 300 8.48 26.24 8.09
CA SER A 300 9.16 26.91 6.99
C SER A 300 9.02 26.05 5.73
N VAL A 301 8.81 26.70 4.59
CA VAL A 301 8.61 26.05 3.29
C VAL A 301 9.97 25.85 2.63
N PRO A 302 10.36 24.64 2.18
CA PRO A 302 11.64 24.42 1.51
C PRO A 302 11.77 25.20 0.19
N ALA A 303 12.99 25.62 -0.16
CA ALA A 303 13.23 26.49 -1.33
C ALA A 303 13.09 25.78 -2.69
N ASN A 304 13.46 24.49 -2.80
CA ASN A 304 13.52 23.73 -4.06
C ASN A 304 12.34 22.73 -4.22
N LEU A 305 11.16 23.13 -3.80
CA LEU A 305 9.98 22.28 -3.67
C LEU A 305 9.62 21.43 -4.91
N PRO A 306 9.52 21.97 -6.16
CA PRO A 306 8.91 21.20 -7.24
C PRO A 306 9.69 19.94 -7.63
N LEU A 307 11.01 20.03 -7.72
CA LEU A 307 11.88 18.92 -8.15
C LEU A 307 12.09 17.88 -7.04
N GLU A 308 12.28 18.34 -5.80
CA GLU A 308 12.56 17.45 -4.68
C GLU A 308 11.32 16.66 -4.23
N LEU A 309 10.10 17.16 -4.48
CA LEU A 309 8.86 16.42 -4.21
C LEU A 309 8.81 15.05 -4.88
N LEU A 310 9.46 14.89 -6.06
CA LEU A 310 9.49 13.63 -6.80
C LEU A 310 10.13 12.48 -6.02
N GLY A 311 11.08 12.77 -5.13
CA GLY A 311 11.74 11.76 -4.27
C GLY A 311 11.29 11.79 -2.81
N ARG A 312 10.51 12.80 -2.39
CA ARG A 312 10.13 13.00 -0.99
C ARG A 312 8.68 12.68 -0.68
N ARG A 313 7.86 12.39 -1.69
CA ARG A 313 6.48 11.95 -1.50
C ARG A 313 6.31 10.47 -1.81
N PRO A 314 5.88 9.65 -0.83
CA PRO A 314 5.71 8.22 -1.04
C PRO A 314 4.70 7.88 -2.15
N ASP A 315 3.59 8.62 -2.26
CA ASP A 315 2.56 8.39 -3.28
C ASP A 315 3.09 8.60 -4.72
N ILE A 316 3.93 9.63 -4.95
CA ILE A 316 4.56 9.90 -6.25
C ILE A 316 5.59 8.82 -6.58
N VAL A 317 6.43 8.45 -5.62
CA VAL A 317 7.45 7.40 -5.80
C VAL A 317 6.80 6.04 -6.10
N ALA A 318 5.74 5.67 -5.38
CA ALA A 318 5.00 4.44 -5.63
C ALA A 318 4.35 4.44 -7.02
N ALA A 319 3.76 5.57 -7.44
CA ALA A 319 3.18 5.71 -8.78
C ALA A 319 4.24 5.57 -9.88
N ARG A 320 5.44 6.16 -9.71
CA ARG A 320 6.56 6.02 -10.63
C ARG A 320 7.04 4.57 -10.75
N LEU A 321 7.18 3.85 -9.64
CA LEU A 321 7.55 2.44 -9.63
C LEU A 321 6.52 1.56 -10.36
N ARG A 322 5.22 1.90 -10.27
CA ARG A 322 4.17 1.22 -11.05
C ARG A 322 4.28 1.50 -12.54
N VAL A 323 4.61 2.73 -12.94
CA VAL A 323 4.90 3.05 -14.35
C VAL A 323 6.07 2.21 -14.86
N GLN A 324 7.16 2.10 -14.08
CA GLN A 324 8.30 1.27 -14.42
C GLN A 324 7.88 -0.21 -14.57
N ALA A 325 7.14 -0.77 -13.63
CA ALA A 325 6.64 -2.14 -13.70
C ALA A 325 5.80 -2.39 -14.96
N ALA A 326 4.87 -1.49 -15.30
CA ALA A 326 4.01 -1.60 -16.48
C ALA A 326 4.81 -1.47 -17.79
N THR A 327 5.79 -0.58 -17.84
CA THR A 327 6.65 -0.39 -19.02
C THR A 327 7.52 -1.61 -19.29
N VAL A 328 8.18 -2.14 -18.25
CA VAL A 328 9.04 -3.33 -18.38
C VAL A 328 8.22 -4.58 -18.73
N LYS A 329 6.96 -4.66 -18.31
CA LYS A 329 6.04 -5.73 -18.70
C LYS A 329 5.80 -5.76 -20.23
N ILE A 330 5.79 -4.61 -20.90
CA ILE A 330 5.70 -4.53 -22.38
C ILE A 330 6.86 -5.29 -23.03
N ASP A 331 8.06 -5.15 -22.50
CA ASP A 331 9.24 -5.84 -23.05
C ASP A 331 9.14 -7.36 -22.83
N ALA A 332 8.57 -7.79 -21.70
CA ALA A 332 8.29 -9.20 -21.47
C ALA A 332 7.29 -9.75 -22.50
N THR A 333 6.19 -9.06 -22.78
CA THR A 333 5.19 -9.47 -23.76
C THR A 333 5.75 -9.43 -25.18
N ARG A 334 6.62 -8.48 -25.50
CA ARG A 334 7.36 -8.49 -26.78
C ARG A 334 8.25 -9.71 -26.92
N ALA A 335 8.88 -10.16 -25.83
CA ALA A 335 9.72 -11.35 -25.83
C ALA A 335 8.91 -12.64 -26.09
N GLU A 336 7.61 -12.68 -25.80
CA GLU A 336 6.72 -13.82 -26.10
C GLU A 336 6.49 -14.07 -27.60
N PHE A 337 6.78 -13.10 -28.47
CA PHE A 337 6.71 -13.29 -29.93
C PHE A 337 7.89 -14.11 -30.49
N TYR A 338 8.93 -14.29 -29.70
CA TYR A 338 10.11 -15.06 -30.09
C TYR A 338 9.99 -16.54 -29.65
N PRO A 339 10.76 -17.45 -30.29
CA PRO A 339 10.74 -18.85 -29.90
C PRO A 339 11.17 -19.06 -28.45
N ASN A 340 10.40 -19.85 -27.72
CA ASN A 340 10.79 -20.29 -26.39
C ASN A 340 11.72 -21.52 -26.53
N ILE A 341 12.87 -21.48 -25.87
CA ILE A 341 13.89 -22.53 -25.89
C ILE A 341 14.04 -23.10 -24.48
N ASN A 342 13.64 -24.37 -24.35
CA ASN A 342 13.73 -25.10 -23.09
C ASN A 342 14.77 -26.23 -23.20
N LEU A 343 15.58 -26.42 -22.17
CA LEU A 343 16.38 -27.63 -22.01
C LEU A 343 15.56 -28.60 -21.15
N SER A 344 15.20 -29.74 -21.75
CA SER A 344 14.40 -30.76 -21.09
C SER A 344 15.22 -32.03 -20.89
N ALA A 345 15.13 -32.62 -19.71
CA ALA A 345 15.68 -33.92 -19.39
C ALA A 345 14.61 -34.75 -18.69
N GLY A 346 14.51 -36.02 -19.04
CA GLY A 346 13.56 -36.89 -18.40
C GLY A 346 13.97 -38.34 -18.50
N GLY A 347 13.57 -39.14 -17.52
CA GLY A 347 13.81 -40.57 -17.51
C GLY A 347 12.89 -41.26 -16.51
N GLY A 348 12.78 -42.54 -16.67
CA GLY A 348 11.93 -43.32 -15.79
C GLY A 348 11.63 -44.69 -16.32
N LEU A 349 10.52 -45.25 -15.85
CA LEU A 349 10.01 -46.54 -16.23
C LEU A 349 8.63 -46.35 -16.90
N SER A 350 8.40 -46.94 -18.04
CA SER A 350 7.10 -46.93 -18.70
C SER A 350 6.82 -48.28 -19.35
N SER A 351 5.67 -48.84 -19.10
CA SER A 351 5.26 -50.16 -19.67
C SER A 351 3.76 -50.25 -19.86
N LEU A 352 3.35 -51.03 -20.89
CA LEU A 352 1.95 -51.36 -21.12
C LEU A 352 1.38 -52.39 -20.14
N SER A 353 2.26 -53.05 -19.33
CA SER A 353 1.88 -54.01 -18.30
C SER A 353 2.54 -53.63 -16.97
N LEU A 354 1.74 -53.56 -15.90
CA LEU A 354 2.28 -53.32 -14.56
C LEU A 354 3.28 -54.42 -14.10
N GLY A 355 3.12 -55.65 -14.59
CA GLY A 355 4.03 -56.76 -14.28
C GLY A 355 5.44 -56.59 -14.84
N SER A 356 5.60 -55.82 -15.91
CA SER A 356 6.89 -55.49 -16.53
C SER A 356 7.41 -54.09 -16.24
N LEU A 357 6.69 -53.30 -15.47
CA LEU A 357 7.04 -51.90 -15.22
C LEU A 357 8.45 -51.74 -14.63
N PHE A 358 8.83 -52.63 -13.70
CA PHE A 358 10.12 -52.59 -13.04
C PHE A 358 11.21 -53.41 -13.72
N SER A 359 11.00 -53.82 -14.98
CA SER A 359 12.02 -54.49 -15.79
C SER A 359 12.98 -53.45 -16.39
N SER A 360 14.22 -53.88 -16.69
CA SER A 360 15.21 -53.03 -17.37
C SER A 360 14.74 -52.57 -18.79
N ALA A 361 13.86 -53.33 -19.43
CA ALA A 361 13.29 -53.02 -20.74
C ALA A 361 12.28 -51.85 -20.70
N SER A 362 11.77 -51.50 -19.54
CA SER A 362 10.84 -50.36 -19.33
C SER A 362 11.54 -49.04 -19.04
N ALA A 363 12.86 -49.06 -18.86
CA ALA A 363 13.63 -47.86 -18.56
C ALA A 363 13.91 -47.04 -19.83
N PHE A 364 13.71 -45.72 -19.71
CA PHE A 364 14.06 -44.76 -20.76
C PHE A 364 14.73 -43.52 -20.17
N PHE A 365 15.51 -42.85 -20.99
CA PHE A 365 16.11 -41.55 -20.66
C PHE A 365 16.17 -40.70 -21.94
N ALA A 366 15.86 -39.42 -21.82
CA ALA A 366 15.97 -38.43 -22.88
C ALA A 366 16.44 -37.10 -22.34
N ILE A 367 17.30 -36.44 -23.09
CA ILE A 367 17.77 -35.07 -22.83
C ILE A 367 17.92 -34.33 -24.14
N GLY A 368 17.51 -33.09 -24.19
CA GLY A 368 17.65 -32.27 -25.39
C GLY A 368 17.00 -30.90 -25.29
N PRO A 369 17.32 -30.00 -26.22
CA PRO A 369 16.61 -28.75 -26.37
C PRO A 369 15.23 -28.98 -26.98
N ALA A 370 14.22 -28.29 -26.46
CA ALA A 370 12.87 -28.19 -27.03
C ALA A 370 12.62 -26.73 -27.42
N VAL A 371 12.19 -26.50 -28.66
CA VAL A 371 11.89 -25.18 -29.19
C VAL A 371 10.40 -25.11 -29.50
N SER A 372 9.72 -24.10 -28.96
CA SER A 372 8.32 -23.82 -29.27
C SER A 372 8.16 -22.40 -29.83
N LEU A 373 7.39 -22.26 -30.91
CA LEU A 373 7.11 -20.97 -31.54
C LEU A 373 5.61 -20.78 -31.70
N PRO A 374 5.00 -19.71 -31.19
CA PRO A 374 3.57 -19.45 -31.27
C PRO A 374 3.20 -18.91 -32.67
N ILE A 375 2.99 -19.79 -33.65
CA ILE A 375 2.73 -19.40 -35.04
C ILE A 375 1.29 -18.89 -35.22
N PHE A 376 0.30 -19.57 -34.59
CA PHE A 376 -1.12 -19.27 -34.74
C PHE A 376 -1.67 -18.32 -33.64
N GLU A 377 -0.91 -18.03 -32.60
CA GLU A 377 -1.33 -17.24 -31.44
C GLU A 377 -1.01 -15.74 -31.60
N ARG A 378 -0.49 -15.33 -32.76
CA ARG A 378 -0.09 -13.92 -33.02
C ARG A 378 -1.21 -12.91 -32.78
N GLY A 379 -2.45 -13.24 -33.12
CA GLY A 379 -3.60 -12.37 -32.87
C GLY A 379 -3.82 -12.14 -31.36
N GLN A 380 -3.67 -13.19 -30.57
CA GLN A 380 -3.79 -13.14 -29.11
C GLN A 380 -2.64 -12.32 -28.51
N LEU A 381 -1.39 -12.60 -28.90
CA LEU A 381 -0.20 -11.87 -28.42
C LEU A 381 -0.26 -10.37 -28.77
N ARG A 382 -0.75 -10.01 -29.97
CA ARG A 382 -0.98 -8.60 -30.31
C ARG A 382 -2.03 -7.95 -29.43
N SER A 383 -3.13 -8.62 -29.18
CA SER A 383 -4.17 -8.11 -28.29
C SER A 383 -3.65 -7.93 -26.86
N GLN A 384 -2.83 -8.87 -26.38
CA GLN A 384 -2.15 -8.76 -25.08
C GLN A 384 -1.19 -7.57 -25.06
N LEU A 385 -0.35 -7.42 -26.09
CA LEU A 385 0.60 -6.28 -26.21
C LEU A 385 -0.14 -4.92 -26.23
N HIS A 386 -1.24 -4.81 -26.97
CA HIS A 386 -2.07 -3.59 -26.95
C HIS A 386 -2.73 -3.36 -25.59
N GLY A 387 -3.10 -4.42 -24.88
CA GLY A 387 -3.58 -4.34 -23.50
C GLY A 387 -2.50 -3.80 -22.55
N ASP A 388 -1.26 -4.27 -22.69
CA ASP A 388 -0.13 -3.81 -21.88
C ASP A 388 0.25 -2.35 -22.22
N PHE A 389 0.13 -1.91 -23.49
CA PHE A 389 0.27 -0.49 -23.85
C PHE A 389 -0.78 0.38 -23.14
N ALA A 390 -2.05 -0.03 -23.20
CA ALA A 390 -3.13 0.71 -22.53
C ALA A 390 -2.94 0.73 -20.99
N GLN A 391 -2.46 -0.36 -20.41
CA GLN A 391 -2.15 -0.43 -18.98
C GLN A 391 -0.99 0.49 -18.59
N ALA A 392 0.05 0.59 -19.44
CA ALA A 392 1.16 1.53 -19.23
C ALA A 392 0.68 2.98 -19.33
N ASP A 393 -0.14 3.32 -20.33
CA ASP A 393 -0.73 4.65 -20.46
C ASP A 393 -1.63 5.02 -19.29
N GLU A 394 -2.43 4.07 -18.77
CA GLU A 394 -3.23 4.27 -17.56
C GLU A 394 -2.34 4.59 -16.34
N THR A 395 -1.26 3.83 -16.13
CA THR A 395 -0.35 4.07 -15.00
C THR A 395 0.39 5.40 -15.13
N ILE A 396 0.77 5.83 -16.35
CA ILE A 396 1.34 7.15 -16.60
C ILE A 396 0.33 8.25 -16.28
N ALA A 397 -0.93 8.10 -16.72
CA ALA A 397 -1.98 9.06 -16.40
C ALA A 397 -2.26 9.16 -14.90
N LEU A 398 -2.22 8.02 -14.17
CA LEU A 398 -2.34 8.00 -12.71
C LEU A 398 -1.15 8.69 -12.02
N TYR A 399 0.07 8.48 -12.51
CA TYR A 399 1.25 9.20 -12.02
C TYR A 399 1.09 10.72 -12.22
N ASN A 400 0.72 11.16 -13.43
CA ASN A 400 0.49 12.57 -13.72
C ASN A 400 -0.58 13.18 -12.81
N LYS A 401 -1.71 12.48 -12.63
CA LYS A 401 -2.78 12.90 -11.71
C LYS A 401 -2.27 13.02 -10.26
N THR A 402 -1.46 12.09 -9.79
CA THR A 402 -0.89 12.11 -8.43
C THR A 402 0.05 13.30 -8.27
N LEU A 403 0.91 13.56 -9.25
CA LEU A 403 1.84 14.67 -9.25
C LEU A 403 1.12 16.03 -9.25
N ASP A 404 0.16 16.21 -10.16
CA ASP A 404 -0.61 17.46 -10.27
C ASP A 404 -1.42 17.71 -9.00
N GLY A 405 -2.00 16.63 -8.42
CA GLY A 405 -2.69 16.68 -7.14
C GLY A 405 -1.77 17.09 -5.98
N ALA A 406 -0.56 16.55 -5.94
CA ALA A 406 0.45 16.86 -4.94
C ALA A 406 0.90 18.34 -5.00
N LEU A 407 1.15 18.86 -6.20
CA LEU A 407 1.50 20.27 -6.41
C LEU A 407 0.36 21.20 -5.95
N ALA A 408 -0.88 20.86 -6.30
CA ALA A 408 -2.06 21.61 -5.88
C ALA A 408 -2.27 21.56 -4.35
N GLU A 409 -2.00 20.41 -3.70
CA GLU A 409 -2.09 20.25 -2.24
C GLU A 409 -1.07 21.14 -1.52
N VAL A 410 0.18 21.15 -1.98
CA VAL A 410 1.25 22.03 -1.44
C VAL A 410 0.86 23.49 -1.60
N ALA A 411 0.49 23.92 -2.82
CA ALA A 411 0.10 25.30 -3.08
C ALA A 411 -1.06 25.76 -2.20
N ARG A 412 -2.09 24.93 -2.05
CA ARG A 412 -3.24 25.21 -1.19
C ARG A 412 -2.85 25.32 0.28
N SER A 413 -2.03 24.39 0.79
CA SER A 413 -1.60 24.39 2.19
C SER A 413 -0.80 25.65 2.52
N ILE A 414 0.12 26.07 1.65
CA ILE A 414 0.90 27.30 1.82
C ILE A 414 -0.01 28.55 1.80
N ALA A 415 -0.94 28.63 0.83
CA ALA A 415 -1.87 29.75 0.75
C ALA A 415 -2.76 29.85 1.99
N THR A 416 -3.25 28.70 2.49
CA THR A 416 -4.06 28.63 3.72
C THR A 416 -3.25 29.08 4.93
N MET A 417 -2.02 28.62 5.08
CA MET A 417 -1.13 29.04 6.19
C MET A 417 -0.88 30.55 6.20
N ARG A 418 -0.57 31.13 5.04
CA ARG A 418 -0.37 32.59 4.93
C ARG A 418 -1.62 33.38 5.31
N ASN A 419 -2.78 32.97 4.81
CA ASN A 419 -4.04 33.63 5.12
C ASN A 419 -4.36 33.54 6.63
N LEU A 420 -4.22 32.37 7.23
CA LEU A 420 -4.46 32.17 8.67
C LEU A 420 -3.50 32.99 9.54
N THR A 421 -2.23 33.15 9.13
CA THR A 421 -1.28 34.01 9.84
C THR A 421 -1.74 35.47 9.87
N VAL A 422 -2.26 35.98 8.76
CA VAL A 422 -2.83 37.34 8.71
C VAL A 422 -4.07 37.45 9.58
N LEU A 423 -5.01 36.50 9.47
CA LEU A 423 -6.27 36.51 10.25
C LEU A 423 -6.00 36.42 11.75
N ILE A 424 -5.06 35.59 12.19
CA ILE A 424 -4.66 35.48 13.61
C ILE A 424 -4.09 36.81 14.09
N GLY A 425 -3.23 37.46 13.30
CA GLY A 425 -2.68 38.77 13.68
C GLY A 425 -3.77 39.85 13.82
N GLU A 426 -4.76 39.88 12.95
CA GLU A 426 -5.88 40.81 13.07
C GLU A 426 -6.78 40.45 14.28
N GLN A 427 -7.07 39.16 14.49
CA GLN A 427 -7.88 38.73 15.63
C GLN A 427 -7.19 39.01 16.99
N GLN A 428 -5.88 38.88 17.08
CA GLN A 428 -5.10 39.26 18.27
C GLN A 428 -5.22 40.75 18.56
N ARG A 429 -5.25 41.63 17.53
CA ARG A 429 -5.51 43.04 17.68
C ARG A 429 -6.91 43.32 18.24
N VAL A 430 -7.92 42.58 17.76
CA VAL A 430 -9.29 42.70 18.28
C VAL A 430 -9.34 42.30 19.77
N VAL A 431 -8.73 41.17 20.14
CA VAL A 431 -8.66 40.74 21.54
C VAL A 431 -7.98 41.80 22.41
N SER A 432 -6.83 42.34 21.97
CA SER A 432 -6.12 43.41 22.68
C SER A 432 -6.94 44.69 22.83
N ALA A 433 -7.68 45.07 21.78
CA ALA A 433 -8.58 46.23 21.85
C ALA A 433 -9.74 46.00 22.86
N ARG A 434 -10.30 44.77 22.92
CA ARG A 434 -11.29 44.41 23.93
C ARG A 434 -10.72 44.52 25.36
N GLU A 435 -9.48 44.09 25.59
CA GLU A 435 -8.81 44.22 26.91
C GLU A 435 -8.67 45.67 27.34
N GLN A 436 -8.32 46.56 26.41
CA GLN A 436 -8.26 47.99 26.69
C GLN A 436 -9.66 48.56 27.01
N MET A 437 -10.71 48.14 26.28
CA MET A 437 -12.10 48.53 26.56
C MET A 437 -12.56 48.08 27.94
N ILE A 438 -12.21 46.86 28.35
CA ILE A 438 -12.51 46.34 29.69
C ILE A 438 -11.81 47.20 30.76
N ALA A 439 -10.55 47.54 30.59
CA ALA A 439 -9.82 48.41 31.53
C ALA A 439 -10.51 49.76 31.73
N VAL A 440 -10.98 50.38 30.63
CA VAL A 440 -11.76 51.62 30.66
C VAL A 440 -13.14 51.39 31.35
N ALA A 441 -13.82 50.27 31.05
CA ALA A 441 -15.11 49.96 31.66
C ALA A 441 -14.98 49.77 33.18
N ILE A 442 -13.95 49.09 33.67
CA ILE A 442 -13.68 48.91 35.10
C ILE A 442 -13.46 50.26 35.78
N GLU A 443 -12.72 51.17 35.15
CA GLU A 443 -12.46 52.50 35.74
C GLU A 443 -13.75 53.36 35.76
N ARG A 444 -14.58 53.27 34.73
CA ARG A 444 -15.90 53.94 34.70
C ARG A 444 -16.85 53.40 35.78
N GLN A 445 -16.87 52.08 35.96
CA GLN A 445 -17.64 51.43 37.01
C GLN A 445 -17.18 51.88 38.41
N ARG A 446 -15.88 51.94 38.66
CA ARG A 446 -15.32 52.45 39.95
C ARG A 446 -15.78 53.87 40.27
N ARG A 447 -15.99 54.70 39.25
CA ARG A 447 -16.49 56.08 39.37
C ARG A 447 -18.04 56.15 39.41
N GLY A 448 -18.73 54.99 39.38
CA GLY A 448 -20.19 54.95 39.40
C GLY A 448 -20.85 55.38 38.11
N LEU A 449 -20.12 55.46 36.96
CA LEU A 449 -20.60 55.93 35.68
C LEU A 449 -21.34 54.84 34.87
N ILE A 450 -21.04 53.59 35.12
CA ILE A 450 -21.69 52.44 34.53
C ILE A 450 -21.92 51.34 35.59
N PRO A 451 -22.96 50.50 35.42
CA PRO A 451 -23.21 49.36 36.29
C PRO A 451 -22.18 48.22 36.04
N GLN A 452 -22.04 47.32 37.03
CA GLN A 452 -21.20 46.13 36.91
C GLN A 452 -21.64 45.21 35.75
N ALA A 453 -22.94 45.13 35.43
CA ALA A 453 -23.45 44.37 34.32
C ALA A 453 -22.80 44.75 32.97
N ASP A 454 -22.49 46.05 32.76
CA ASP A 454 -21.85 46.52 31.54
C ASP A 454 -20.37 46.04 31.45
N VAL A 455 -19.70 45.93 32.60
CA VAL A 455 -18.32 45.38 32.67
C VAL A 455 -18.33 43.89 32.33
N LEU A 456 -19.29 43.11 32.90
CA LEU A 456 -19.45 41.68 32.60
C LEU A 456 -19.79 41.45 31.12
N ALA A 457 -20.64 42.30 30.50
CA ALA A 457 -20.91 42.25 29.08
C ALA A 457 -19.63 42.47 28.20
N GLN A 458 -18.71 43.36 28.62
CA GLN A 458 -17.43 43.53 27.91
C GLN A 458 -16.52 42.31 28.09
N HIS A 459 -16.56 41.66 29.25
CA HIS A 459 -15.83 40.40 29.48
C HIS A 459 -16.34 39.27 28.57
N ASP A 460 -17.65 39.09 28.51
CA ASP A 460 -18.29 38.08 27.62
C ASP A 460 -17.91 38.31 26.16
N MET A 461 -17.97 39.58 25.68
CA MET A 461 -17.52 39.91 24.33
C MET A 461 -16.01 39.57 24.08
N LYS A 462 -15.16 39.77 25.10
CA LYS A 462 -13.73 39.36 24.99
C LYS A 462 -13.60 37.85 24.90
N LEU A 463 -14.35 37.07 25.69
CA LEU A 463 -14.33 35.62 25.66
C LEU A 463 -14.79 35.09 24.28
N ASP A 464 -15.79 35.73 23.65
CA ASP A 464 -16.22 35.42 22.28
C ASP A 464 -15.10 35.66 21.25
N GLU A 465 -14.37 36.79 21.36
CA GLU A 465 -13.22 37.05 20.48
C GLU A 465 -12.05 36.08 20.74
N GLN A 466 -11.86 35.62 21.96
CA GLN A 466 -10.86 34.59 22.30
C GLN A 466 -11.26 33.22 21.73
N LEU A 467 -12.55 32.86 21.70
CA LEU A 467 -13.04 31.65 21.01
C LEU A 467 -12.71 31.68 19.52
N ARG A 468 -12.91 32.84 18.86
CA ARG A 468 -12.55 33.01 17.44
C ARG A 468 -11.03 32.90 17.21
N LEU A 469 -10.23 33.48 18.10
CA LEU A 469 -8.77 33.36 18.04
C LEU A 469 -8.34 31.89 18.16
N LEU A 470 -8.87 31.19 19.17
CA LEU A 470 -8.60 29.77 19.40
C LEU A 470 -8.95 28.91 18.19
N GLU A 471 -10.07 29.22 17.51
CA GLU A 471 -10.48 28.51 16.29
C GLU A 471 -9.49 28.74 15.14
N LEU A 472 -9.04 29.98 14.92
CA LEU A 472 -8.04 30.31 13.90
C LEU A 472 -6.69 29.63 14.18
N GLU A 473 -6.27 29.57 15.44
CA GLU A 473 -5.05 28.86 15.85
C GLU A 473 -5.15 27.35 15.63
N ALA A 474 -6.31 26.75 15.91
CA ALA A 474 -6.57 25.35 15.62
C ALA A 474 -6.54 25.07 14.11
N GLN A 475 -7.16 25.92 13.29
CA GLN A 475 -7.11 25.84 11.83
C GLN A 475 -5.69 25.97 11.28
N ARG A 476 -4.87 26.87 11.86
CA ARG A 476 -3.46 27.03 11.49
C ARG A 476 -2.66 25.76 11.80
N ARG A 477 -2.90 25.11 12.93
CA ARG A 477 -2.28 23.83 13.29
C ARG A 477 -2.66 22.73 12.31
N ASP A 478 -3.95 22.60 12.00
CA ASP A 478 -4.44 21.61 11.01
C ASP A 478 -3.84 21.86 9.63
N ALA A 479 -3.73 23.12 9.19
CA ALA A 479 -3.10 23.49 7.93
C ALA A 479 -1.59 23.19 7.92
N GLY A 480 -0.91 23.35 9.04
CA GLY A 480 0.50 22.97 9.23
C GLY A 480 0.72 21.47 9.08
N ILE A 481 -0.13 20.66 9.71
CA ILE A 481 -0.09 19.19 9.58
C ILE A 481 -0.38 18.77 8.13
N ALA A 482 -1.34 19.43 7.48
CA ALA A 482 -1.63 19.19 6.05
C ALA A 482 -0.44 19.55 5.15
N LEU A 483 0.29 20.62 5.45
CA LEU A 483 1.52 20.97 4.74
C LEU A 483 2.62 19.92 4.94
N ILE A 484 2.83 19.43 6.18
CA ILE A 484 3.78 18.33 6.45
C ILE A 484 3.42 17.11 5.62
N ARG A 485 2.14 16.72 5.57
CA ARG A 485 1.67 15.62 4.73
C ARG A 485 1.95 15.87 3.25
N ALA A 486 1.64 17.07 2.76
CA ALA A 486 1.86 17.46 1.38
C ALA A 486 3.36 17.47 0.99
N LEU A 487 4.24 17.70 1.96
CA LEU A 487 5.70 17.61 1.80
C LEU A 487 6.26 16.19 1.99
N GLY A 488 5.40 15.20 2.28
CA GLY A 488 5.79 13.79 2.42
C GLY A 488 6.21 13.36 3.82
N GLY A 489 6.06 14.22 4.85
CA GLY A 489 6.21 13.85 6.27
C GLY A 489 7.58 13.28 6.65
N GLY A 490 8.65 13.75 6.03
CA GLY A 490 10.01 13.29 6.29
C GLY A 490 10.43 12.02 5.54
N PHE A 491 9.62 11.56 4.60
CA PHE A 491 10.04 10.48 3.69
C PHE A 491 11.14 10.98 2.75
N ASP A 492 12.15 10.12 2.51
CA ASP A 492 13.24 10.36 1.58
C ASP A 492 13.63 9.04 0.91
N GLU A 493 13.41 8.93 -0.39
CA GLU A 493 13.71 7.75 -1.19
C GLU A 493 15.21 7.39 -1.16
N ALA A 494 16.09 8.40 -1.20
CA ALA A 494 17.54 8.18 -1.21
C ALA A 494 18.03 7.51 0.09
N ASN A 495 17.47 7.91 1.23
CA ASN A 495 17.80 7.30 2.52
C ASN A 495 17.24 5.88 2.66
N GLN A 496 16.09 5.58 2.04
CA GLN A 496 15.51 4.24 2.08
C GLN A 496 16.24 3.24 1.18
N ALA A 497 16.71 3.66 0.01
CA ALA A 497 17.54 2.84 -0.86
C ALA A 497 18.86 2.41 -0.18
N GLY A 498 19.48 3.30 0.60
CA GLY A 498 20.65 2.99 1.42
C GLY A 498 20.36 2.00 2.55
N ALA A 499 19.22 2.12 3.23
CA ALA A 499 18.83 1.22 4.30
C ALA A 499 18.44 -0.19 3.78
N ALA A 500 17.81 -0.28 2.61
CA ALA A 500 17.46 -1.55 1.98
C ALA A 500 18.70 -2.33 1.49
N ALA A 501 19.72 -1.62 1.03
CA ALA A 501 21.01 -2.22 0.65
C ALA A 501 21.85 -2.69 1.84
N ALA A 502 21.64 -2.10 3.03
CA ALA A 502 22.37 -2.42 4.25
C ALA A 502 21.75 -3.56 5.09
N SER A 503 20.52 -3.99 4.79
CA SER A 503 19.85 -5.08 5.49
C SER A 503 19.88 -6.35 4.64
N PRO A 504 20.81 -7.31 4.89
CA PRO A 504 20.71 -8.63 4.27
C PRO A 504 19.41 -9.28 4.78
N VAL A 505 18.59 -9.77 3.84
CA VAL A 505 17.41 -10.58 4.16
C VAL A 505 17.89 -11.83 4.89
N VAL A 506 17.83 -11.82 6.20
CA VAL A 506 17.99 -13.03 7.00
C VAL A 506 16.72 -13.84 6.80
N LEU A 507 16.75 -14.80 5.89
CA LEU A 507 15.74 -15.84 5.80
C LEU A 507 15.71 -16.57 7.17
N PRO A 508 14.55 -16.70 7.82
CA PRO A 508 14.45 -17.53 9.01
C PRO A 508 14.82 -18.97 8.60
N ALA A 509 15.86 -19.49 9.22
CA ALA A 509 16.23 -20.88 9.07
C ALA A 509 14.99 -21.73 9.42
N ALA A 510 14.60 -22.64 8.53
CA ALA A 510 13.56 -23.61 8.76
C ALA A 510 13.95 -24.45 9.98
N THR A 511 13.45 -24.08 11.15
CA THR A 511 13.52 -24.92 12.35
C THR A 511 12.55 -26.06 12.14
N GLY A 512 13.07 -27.17 11.62
CA GLY A 512 12.39 -28.45 11.64
C GLY A 512 12.12 -28.85 13.09
N GLN A 513 10.90 -28.67 13.57
CA GLN A 513 10.43 -29.37 14.75
C GLN A 513 10.12 -30.83 14.39
N PRO A 514 10.70 -31.81 15.08
CA PRO A 514 10.31 -33.19 14.90
C PRO A 514 8.88 -33.38 15.42
N ALA A 515 8.06 -34.03 14.60
CA ALA A 515 6.70 -34.44 14.97
C ALA A 515 6.72 -35.25 16.24
N ASN A 516 6.09 -34.76 17.29
CA ASN A 516 5.89 -35.45 18.57
C ASN A 516 4.77 -36.49 18.36
N GLN A 517 5.19 -37.77 18.28
CA GLN A 517 4.33 -38.92 18.37
C GLN A 517 3.90 -39.09 19.85
N ASN A 518 2.68 -38.71 20.18
CA ASN A 518 2.00 -39.22 21.37
C ASN A 518 0.59 -39.66 20.99
N SER A 519 0.47 -40.97 20.82
CA SER A 519 -0.80 -41.68 20.81
C SER A 519 -1.40 -41.68 22.23
N PRO A 520 -2.71 -41.51 22.42
CA PRO A 520 -3.33 -41.79 23.70
C PRO A 520 -3.70 -43.27 23.80
N GLU A 521 -3.11 -43.89 24.78
CA GLU A 521 -3.49 -45.21 25.29
C GLU A 521 -4.86 -45.15 25.96
N SER A 522 -5.62 -46.20 25.70
CA SER A 522 -6.90 -46.57 26.27
C SER A 522 -6.92 -46.61 27.80
N GLN A 523 -7.95 -46.04 28.43
CA GLN A 523 -8.50 -46.58 29.68
C GLN A 523 -10.03 -46.65 29.61
N ARG A 524 -10.48 -47.89 29.77
CA ARG A 524 -11.88 -48.33 29.94
C ARG A 524 -12.38 -48.05 31.35
N ASP A 525 -13.70 -47.95 31.40
CA ASP A 525 -14.61 -48.34 32.48
C ASP A 525 -14.66 -47.51 33.77
N THR A 526 -15.79 -46.87 34.04
CA THR A 526 -16.83 -47.47 34.91
C THR A 526 -18.12 -46.65 34.95
N ARG A 527 -19.21 -47.38 34.96
CA ARG A 527 -20.63 -47.03 35.12
C ARG A 527 -20.94 -46.15 36.34
N SER A 528 -21.89 -45.27 36.22
CA SER A 528 -23.09 -45.27 37.09
C SER A 528 -24.10 -44.22 36.62
N SER A 529 -25.21 -44.72 36.13
CA SER A 529 -26.62 -44.35 36.31
C SER A 529 -26.92 -43.20 37.28
N ILE A 530 -27.81 -42.30 36.87
CA ILE A 530 -29.15 -42.05 37.46
C ILE A 530 -29.74 -40.80 36.74
N ASN A 531 -30.94 -41.02 36.16
CA ASN A 531 -31.95 -40.08 35.71
C ASN A 531 -32.96 -39.88 36.87
N PRO A 532 -34.04 -39.09 36.78
CA PRO A 532 -34.33 -37.75 36.19
C PRO A 532 -35.11 -36.84 37.19
N SER A 533 -35.51 -35.70 36.72
CA SER A 533 -36.77 -34.99 36.91
C SER A 533 -36.75 -33.57 37.47
N SER A 534 -37.40 -32.74 36.65
CA SER A 534 -38.39 -31.72 36.99
C SER A 534 -38.00 -30.48 37.84
N SER A 535 -37.96 -29.34 37.27
CA SER A 535 -39.00 -28.27 37.31
C SER A 535 -38.59 -27.12 36.41
#